data_eb74023fac7d02e28172f768dbaf84b6
#
_entry.id   eb74023fac7d02e28172f768dbaf84b6
#
_cell.length_a   1.000
_cell.length_b   1.000
_cell.length_c   1.000
_cell.angle_alpha   90.00
_cell.angle_beta   90.00
_cell.angle_gamma   90.00
#
_symmetry.space_group_name_H-M   'P 1'
#
loop_
_entity.id
_entity.type
_entity.pdbx_description
1 polymer ?
#
loop_
_entity_poly.entity_id
_entity_poly.type
_entity_poly.pdbx_seq_one_letter_code
_entity_poly.pdbx_strand_id
1 'polypeptide(L)'
;METGLEYGLIGAKLGHSFSPEIHAKIGHYPYELRELSPEGVHQLLEERTFRGLNVTIPYKELVIPLLDEISDRARKIGAVNTIVNRNGRLYGDNTDYSGAASLIRHAGVEISGRKVLILGTGGTSKTLRAVTEAMGARKIVRVSRHSGEGLCTYEEAARLHSDAQVIVNTTPVGMFPNVDGCPLEVEQFPALEGVVDVVYNPLSTRLVQSARKLGLPAEGGLYMLCAQAVYAAGRFFDREIDDSRIEGIYRSVLREKQNVVLIGMPSCGKTTVGRWVARRLKRPFRDTDKLIVRRAGKSIPEIFAEKGETGFRQMEAEIVAEAARESGVVIATGGGSALNPESVRRLKQNGRIYFLDRPLEQLCPTGDRPLSSNADALRKRYEERYPLYNAVCDQRIPAEGTIEENVELVLNAADFGKRTAR
;
A
#
# COMPACT_ATOMS: atom_id res chain seq x y z
N MET A 1 20.27 27.29 18.11
CA MET A 1 19.53 26.48 19.08
C MET A 1 18.68 25.50 18.25
N GLU A 2 19.04 24.23 18.25
CA GLU A 2 18.17 23.23 17.64
C GLU A 2 16.85 23.28 18.40
N THR A 3 15.77 23.58 17.68
CA THR A 3 14.41 23.49 18.23
C THR A 3 14.18 22.04 18.63
N GLY A 4 13.99 21.78 19.93
CA GLY A 4 13.75 20.44 20.45
C GLY A 4 12.57 19.78 19.74
N LEU A 5 12.58 18.46 19.64
CA LEU A 5 11.49 17.66 19.06
C LEU A 5 10.19 17.95 19.80
N GLU A 6 9.23 18.59 19.15
CA GLU A 6 7.93 18.89 19.78
C GLU A 6 6.98 17.71 19.63
N TYR A 7 6.77 17.24 18.39
CA TYR A 7 6.01 16.04 18.07
C TYR A 7 6.75 15.20 17.04
N GLY A 8 6.63 13.89 17.11
CA GLY A 8 7.30 13.04 16.14
C GLY A 8 7.05 11.54 16.28
N LEU A 9 7.69 10.79 15.38
CA LEU A 9 7.75 9.33 15.42
C LEU A 9 9.18 8.90 15.75
N ILE A 10 9.33 8.06 16.77
CA ILE A 10 10.59 7.42 17.10
C ILE A 10 10.59 5.93 16.73
N GLY A 11 11.70 5.46 16.19
CA GLY A 11 11.89 4.08 15.74
C GLY A 11 13.33 3.81 15.33
N ALA A 12 13.67 2.58 14.95
CA ALA A 12 15.02 2.25 14.52
C ALA A 12 15.27 2.56 13.03
N LYS A 13 14.25 2.45 12.16
CA LYS A 13 14.31 2.75 10.72
C LYS A 13 12.99 3.34 10.27
N LEU A 14 13.00 4.57 9.78
CA LEU A 14 11.80 5.36 9.48
C LEU A 14 11.74 5.91 8.05
N GLY A 15 12.77 5.70 7.23
CA GLY A 15 12.96 6.35 5.92
C GLY A 15 11.82 6.22 4.90
N HIS A 16 10.82 5.39 5.15
CA HIS A 16 9.65 5.21 4.29
C HIS A 16 8.31 5.43 5.00
N SER A 17 8.33 6.11 6.17
CA SER A 17 7.13 6.37 6.96
C SER A 17 6.27 7.46 6.32
N PHE A 18 4.96 7.22 6.22
CA PHE A 18 3.97 8.21 5.77
C PHE A 18 3.45 9.09 6.92
N SER A 19 3.92 8.89 8.15
CA SER A 19 3.41 9.59 9.34
C SER A 19 3.49 11.12 9.23
N PRO A 20 4.60 11.76 8.78
CA PRO A 20 4.65 13.21 8.67
C PRO A 20 3.59 13.79 7.73
N GLU A 21 3.37 13.14 6.57
CA GLU A 21 2.37 13.55 5.59
C GLU A 21 0.94 13.41 6.13
N ILE A 22 0.69 12.36 6.91
CA ILE A 22 -0.61 12.13 7.58
C ILE A 22 -0.83 13.19 8.65
N HIS A 23 0.14 13.43 9.53
CA HIS A 23 0.03 14.43 10.59
C HIS A 23 -0.13 15.85 10.04
N ALA A 24 0.53 16.20 8.92
CA ALA A 24 0.30 17.47 8.22
C ALA A 24 -1.14 17.66 7.70
N LYS A 25 -1.88 16.56 7.45
CA LYS A 25 -3.31 16.61 7.08
C LYS A 25 -4.26 16.66 8.29
N ILE A 26 -3.77 16.23 9.46
CA ILE A 26 -4.55 16.31 10.70
C ILE A 26 -4.53 17.74 11.25
N GLY A 27 -3.39 18.43 11.18
CA GLY A 27 -3.26 19.78 11.72
C GLY A 27 -1.92 20.44 11.39
N HIS A 28 -1.85 21.75 11.69
CA HIS A 28 -0.63 22.54 11.50
C HIS A 28 0.23 22.50 12.77
N TYR A 29 1.08 21.47 12.87
CA TYR A 29 2.10 21.33 13.91
C TYR A 29 3.32 20.60 13.36
N PRO A 30 4.53 20.87 13.87
CA PRO A 30 5.73 20.18 13.44
C PRO A 30 5.63 18.70 13.81
N TYR A 31 5.99 17.81 12.89
CA TYR A 31 6.02 16.37 13.14
C TYR A 31 7.23 15.77 12.44
N GLU A 32 8.17 15.26 13.21
CA GLU A 32 9.46 14.80 12.73
C GLU A 32 9.63 13.29 12.87
N LEU A 33 10.49 12.73 12.03
CA LEU A 33 10.96 11.35 12.16
C LEU A 33 12.31 11.36 12.87
N ARG A 34 12.48 10.58 13.93
CA ARG A 34 13.75 10.39 14.60
C ARG A 34 14.11 8.92 14.70
N GLU A 35 15.13 8.53 13.95
CA GLU A 35 15.77 7.23 14.07
C GLU A 35 16.72 7.26 15.25
N LEU A 36 16.48 6.41 16.24
CA LEU A 36 17.23 6.40 17.51
C LEU A 36 17.74 4.99 17.80
N SER A 37 18.87 4.90 18.55
CA SER A 37 19.25 3.66 19.23
C SER A 37 18.41 3.48 20.51
N PRO A 38 18.42 2.30 21.15
CA PRO A 38 17.77 2.12 22.45
C PRO A 38 18.20 3.13 23.49
N GLU A 39 19.48 3.46 23.56
CA GLU A 39 20.06 4.44 24.47
C GLU A 39 19.52 5.85 24.16
N GLY A 40 19.41 6.20 22.86
CA GLY A 40 18.84 7.48 22.44
C GLY A 40 17.37 7.61 22.81
N VAL A 41 16.60 6.52 22.82
CA VAL A 41 15.22 6.50 23.30
C VAL A 41 15.18 6.76 24.81
N HIS A 42 16.03 6.11 25.60
CA HIS A 42 16.14 6.35 27.04
C HIS A 42 16.46 7.81 27.33
N GLN A 43 17.49 8.37 26.68
CA GLN A 43 17.89 9.76 26.87
C GLN A 43 16.74 10.73 26.52
N LEU A 44 16.07 10.55 25.38
CA LEU A 44 14.95 11.42 24.97
C LEU A 44 13.80 11.41 25.98
N LEU A 45 13.47 10.23 26.54
CA LEU A 45 12.39 10.09 27.52
C LEU A 45 12.79 10.64 28.91
N GLU A 46 14.06 10.59 29.28
CA GLU A 46 14.59 11.23 30.50
C GLU A 46 14.62 12.76 30.39
N GLU A 47 15.03 13.30 29.24
CA GLU A 47 15.07 14.76 28.99
C GLU A 47 13.68 15.39 28.95
N ARG A 48 12.63 14.64 28.57
CA ARG A 48 11.22 15.10 28.55
C ARG A 48 11.00 16.43 27.82
N THR A 49 11.78 16.70 26.75
CA THR A 49 11.76 17.98 26.01
C THR A 49 10.68 18.04 24.93
N PHE A 50 9.94 16.95 24.69
CA PHE A 50 8.87 16.83 23.71
C PHE A 50 7.49 17.01 24.34
N ARG A 51 6.46 17.20 23.49
CA ARG A 51 5.03 17.24 23.88
C ARG A 51 4.30 15.96 23.58
N GLY A 52 4.59 15.32 22.43
CA GLY A 52 3.96 14.07 22.05
C GLY A 52 4.80 13.26 21.07
N LEU A 53 4.86 11.95 21.29
CA LEU A 53 5.61 11.02 20.45
C LEU A 53 4.75 9.84 20.04
N ASN A 54 4.85 9.45 18.77
CA ASN A 54 4.51 8.10 18.37
C ASN A 54 5.76 7.21 18.47
N VAL A 55 5.53 5.93 18.78
CA VAL A 55 6.57 4.92 18.95
C VAL A 55 6.30 3.76 18.01
N THR A 56 7.32 3.35 17.22
CA THR A 56 7.21 2.18 16.37
C THR A 56 8.28 1.13 16.68
N ILE A 57 8.37 0.12 15.85
CA ILE A 57 9.31 -1.00 15.97
C ILE A 57 10.75 -0.49 16.11
N PRO A 58 11.54 -1.03 17.05
CA PRO A 58 11.23 -2.12 17.98
C PRO A 58 10.81 -1.64 19.40
N TYR A 59 10.52 -0.37 19.61
CA TYR A 59 10.52 0.30 20.92
C TYR A 59 9.19 0.28 21.67
N LYS A 60 8.10 -0.24 21.10
CA LYS A 60 6.75 -0.21 21.72
C LYS A 60 6.66 -0.87 23.10
N GLU A 61 7.51 -1.85 23.37
CA GLU A 61 7.59 -2.52 24.69
C GLU A 61 8.68 -1.88 25.55
N LEU A 62 9.80 -1.48 24.94
CA LEU A 62 10.94 -0.88 25.61
C LEU A 62 10.58 0.40 26.38
N VAL A 63 9.68 1.21 25.85
CA VAL A 63 9.32 2.51 26.48
C VAL A 63 8.45 2.35 27.72
N ILE A 64 7.77 1.22 27.94
CA ILE A 64 6.80 1.02 29.04
C ILE A 64 7.41 1.34 30.42
N PRO A 65 8.58 0.79 30.80
CA PRO A 65 9.17 1.04 32.13
C PRO A 65 9.68 2.47 32.32
N LEU A 66 9.75 3.28 31.24
CA LEU A 66 10.25 4.65 31.24
C LEU A 66 9.11 5.69 31.40
N LEU A 67 7.86 5.23 31.44
CA LEU A 67 6.68 6.09 31.51
C LEU A 67 6.16 6.16 32.96
N ASP A 68 5.63 7.33 33.34
CA ASP A 68 5.05 7.54 34.67
C ASP A 68 3.67 6.86 34.80
N GLU A 69 2.93 6.78 33.67
CA GLU A 69 1.60 6.16 33.63
C GLU A 69 1.29 5.60 32.24
N ILE A 70 0.57 4.51 32.17
CA ILE A 70 0.06 3.96 30.92
C ILE A 70 -1.43 3.66 31.02
N SER A 71 -2.16 3.80 29.91
CA SER A 71 -3.58 3.48 29.85
C SER A 71 -3.82 1.99 30.14
N ASP A 72 -4.99 1.64 30.67
CA ASP A 72 -5.37 0.24 30.94
C ASP A 72 -5.32 -0.61 29.65
N ARG A 73 -5.65 0.00 28.53
CA ARG A 73 -5.53 -0.61 27.20
C ARG A 73 -4.07 -0.96 26.87
N ALA A 74 -3.16 0.01 26.99
CA ALA A 74 -1.74 -0.21 26.72
C ALA A 74 -1.14 -1.25 27.68
N ARG A 75 -1.57 -1.27 28.94
CA ARG A 75 -1.18 -2.22 29.97
C ARG A 75 -1.63 -3.65 29.58
N LYS A 76 -2.91 -3.81 29.20
CA LYS A 76 -3.46 -5.10 28.79
C LYS A 76 -2.79 -5.65 27.52
N ILE A 77 -2.45 -4.78 26.58
CA ILE A 77 -1.78 -5.17 25.33
C ILE A 77 -0.29 -5.45 25.57
N GLY A 78 0.35 -4.75 26.52
CA GLY A 78 1.79 -4.80 26.75
C GLY A 78 2.61 -4.08 25.67
N ALA A 79 2.05 -3.01 25.06
CA ALA A 79 2.72 -2.20 24.05
C ALA A 79 2.18 -0.77 24.04
N VAL A 80 3.07 0.21 23.92
CA VAL A 80 2.78 1.64 23.79
C VAL A 80 3.23 2.13 22.42
N ASN A 81 2.36 2.82 21.68
CA ASN A 81 2.71 3.48 20.42
C ASN A 81 2.52 5.01 20.44
N THR A 82 2.02 5.56 21.55
CA THR A 82 1.75 6.99 21.70
C THR A 82 2.12 7.42 23.12
N ILE A 83 2.97 8.44 23.24
CA ILE A 83 3.40 9.02 24.51
C ILE A 83 3.05 10.51 24.51
N VAL A 84 2.48 11.00 25.60
CA VAL A 84 2.17 12.42 25.78
C VAL A 84 2.89 12.91 27.03
N ASN A 85 3.60 14.02 26.90
CA ASN A 85 4.20 14.71 28.02
C ASN A 85 3.26 15.81 28.51
N ARG A 86 2.76 15.66 29.74
CA ARG A 86 1.91 16.63 30.43
C ARG A 86 2.67 17.20 31.63
N ASN A 87 3.25 18.38 31.46
CA ASN A 87 3.99 19.07 32.51
C ASN A 87 5.10 18.21 33.15
N GLY A 88 5.87 17.52 32.33
CA GLY A 88 6.96 16.66 32.75
C GLY A 88 6.54 15.23 33.15
N ARG A 89 5.26 14.87 33.16
CA ARG A 89 4.80 13.49 33.32
C ARG A 89 4.51 12.83 31.98
N LEU A 90 4.98 11.61 31.80
CA LEU A 90 4.85 10.84 30.56
C LEU A 90 3.70 9.82 30.65
N TYR A 91 2.70 10.02 29.80
CA TYR A 91 1.54 9.13 29.68
C TYR A 91 1.60 8.31 28.40
N GLY A 92 1.55 6.99 28.53
CA GLY A 92 1.55 6.08 27.39
C GLY A 92 0.17 5.54 27.04
N ASP A 93 -0.13 5.45 25.73
CA ASP A 93 -1.35 4.83 25.22
C ASP A 93 -1.04 3.95 23.99
N ASN A 94 -2.03 3.18 23.57
CA ASN A 94 -1.96 2.37 22.34
C ASN A 94 -3.08 2.76 21.38
N THR A 95 -2.78 3.68 20.47
CA THR A 95 -3.72 4.13 19.43
C THR A 95 -3.80 3.17 18.23
N ASP A 96 -2.85 2.23 18.10
CA ASP A 96 -2.95 1.15 17.12
C ASP A 96 -4.19 0.28 17.34
N TYR A 97 -4.65 0.13 18.60
CA TYR A 97 -5.88 -0.58 18.91
C TYR A 97 -7.10 0.02 18.21
N SER A 98 -7.29 1.33 18.37
CA SER A 98 -8.39 2.04 17.72
C SER A 98 -8.22 2.04 16.19
N GLY A 99 -6.99 2.21 15.71
CA GLY A 99 -6.65 2.14 14.29
C GLY A 99 -6.97 0.77 13.67
N ALA A 100 -6.61 -0.32 14.35
CA ALA A 100 -6.90 -1.68 13.90
C ALA A 100 -8.40 -1.99 13.90
N ALA A 101 -9.13 -1.56 14.94
CA ALA A 101 -10.58 -1.70 14.98
C ALA A 101 -11.26 -0.93 13.82
N SER A 102 -10.76 0.27 13.51
CA SER A 102 -11.25 1.08 12.38
C SER A 102 -10.93 0.43 11.03
N LEU A 103 -9.73 -0.16 10.85
CA LEU A 103 -9.36 -0.89 9.65
C LEU A 103 -10.28 -2.10 9.40
N ILE A 104 -10.52 -2.92 10.42
CA ILE A 104 -11.38 -4.11 10.30
C ILE A 104 -12.80 -3.71 9.87
N ARG A 105 -13.36 -2.66 10.50
CA ARG A 105 -14.68 -2.12 10.12
C ARG A 105 -14.70 -1.55 8.70
N HIS A 106 -13.67 -0.79 8.33
CA HIS A 106 -13.53 -0.22 6.98
C HIS A 106 -13.43 -1.31 5.92
N ALA A 107 -12.71 -2.39 6.20
CA ALA A 107 -12.57 -3.55 5.32
C ALA A 107 -13.87 -4.34 5.14
N GLY A 108 -14.87 -4.13 5.99
CA GLY A 108 -16.11 -4.92 5.99
C GLY A 108 -15.90 -6.37 6.42
N VAL A 109 -14.86 -6.64 7.20
CA VAL A 109 -14.53 -8.00 7.68
C VAL A 109 -15.23 -8.25 9.02
N GLU A 110 -16.10 -9.26 9.06
CA GLU A 110 -16.80 -9.66 10.27
C GLU A 110 -15.90 -10.52 11.15
N ILE A 111 -15.82 -10.18 12.45
CA ILE A 111 -14.99 -10.88 13.44
C ILE A 111 -15.83 -11.69 14.42
N SER A 112 -17.03 -11.18 14.75
CA SER A 112 -17.87 -11.80 15.77
C SER A 112 -18.24 -13.25 15.41
N GLY A 113 -17.98 -14.17 16.32
CA GLY A 113 -18.22 -15.61 16.12
C GLY A 113 -17.25 -16.32 15.17
N ARG A 114 -16.27 -15.62 14.58
CA ARG A 114 -15.34 -16.17 13.57
C ARG A 114 -14.08 -16.76 14.22
N LYS A 115 -13.48 -17.72 13.52
CA LYS A 115 -12.14 -18.22 13.80
C LYS A 115 -11.12 -17.37 13.04
N VAL A 116 -10.23 -16.73 13.78
CA VAL A 116 -9.26 -15.74 13.26
C VAL A 116 -7.85 -16.29 13.34
N LEU A 117 -7.10 -16.26 12.25
CA LEU A 117 -5.66 -16.47 12.23
C LEU A 117 -4.96 -15.13 12.32
N ILE A 118 -4.10 -14.93 13.32
CA ILE A 118 -3.22 -13.77 13.42
C ILE A 118 -1.81 -14.21 13.10
N LEU A 119 -1.28 -13.71 11.98
CA LEU A 119 0.07 -14.04 11.52
C LEU A 119 1.08 -13.09 12.17
N GLY A 120 2.03 -13.64 12.93
CA GLY A 120 3.06 -12.89 13.65
C GLY A 120 2.87 -12.87 15.16
N THR A 121 3.93 -12.43 15.87
CA THR A 121 4.02 -12.47 17.34
C THR A 121 4.49 -11.16 17.98
N GLY A 122 4.75 -10.11 17.18
CA GLY A 122 5.23 -8.80 17.65
C GLY A 122 4.14 -7.93 18.31
N GLY A 123 4.50 -6.70 18.69
CA GLY A 123 3.59 -5.76 19.37
C GLY A 123 2.28 -5.52 18.63
N THR A 124 2.31 -5.41 17.29
CA THR A 124 1.09 -5.26 16.48
C THR A 124 0.19 -6.51 16.54
N SER A 125 0.78 -7.71 16.61
CA SER A 125 0.02 -8.96 16.80
C SER A 125 -0.71 -8.99 18.15
N LYS A 126 -0.06 -8.51 19.23
CA LYS A 126 -0.70 -8.36 20.54
C LYS A 126 -1.89 -7.40 20.47
N THR A 127 -1.73 -6.29 19.76
CA THR A 127 -2.81 -5.31 19.54
C THR A 127 -3.98 -5.91 18.76
N LEU A 128 -3.71 -6.57 17.62
CA LEU A 128 -4.77 -7.19 16.80
C LEU A 128 -5.48 -8.34 17.55
N ARG A 129 -4.76 -9.08 18.37
CA ARG A 129 -5.35 -10.08 19.26
C ARG A 129 -6.37 -9.43 20.21
N ALA A 130 -5.97 -8.39 20.93
CA ALA A 130 -6.87 -7.69 21.85
C ALA A 130 -8.10 -7.07 21.15
N VAL A 131 -7.92 -6.56 19.92
CA VAL A 131 -9.01 -6.02 19.11
C VAL A 131 -9.98 -7.13 18.69
N THR A 132 -9.48 -8.24 18.14
CA THR A 132 -10.31 -9.35 17.66
C THR A 132 -11.01 -10.07 18.81
N GLU A 133 -10.37 -10.19 19.98
CA GLU A 133 -11.02 -10.66 21.22
C GLU A 133 -12.20 -9.76 21.61
N ALA A 134 -11.99 -8.45 21.63
CA ALA A 134 -13.02 -7.46 21.99
C ALA A 134 -14.16 -7.40 20.95
N MET A 135 -13.89 -7.71 19.68
CA MET A 135 -14.89 -7.85 18.63
C MET A 135 -15.64 -9.19 18.65
N GLY A 136 -15.37 -10.07 19.60
CA GLY A 136 -16.10 -11.33 19.79
C GLY A 136 -15.64 -12.47 18.89
N ALA A 137 -14.36 -12.54 18.52
CA ALA A 137 -13.80 -13.70 17.85
C ALA A 137 -14.06 -14.99 18.65
N ARG A 138 -14.60 -16.03 18.00
CA ARG A 138 -14.88 -17.32 18.65
C ARG A 138 -13.59 -18.05 19.04
N LYS A 139 -12.58 -17.94 18.19
CA LYS A 139 -11.25 -18.57 18.40
C LYS A 139 -10.19 -17.75 17.70
N ILE A 140 -9.09 -17.49 18.38
CA ILE A 140 -7.92 -16.84 17.81
C ILE A 140 -6.76 -17.84 17.81
N VAL A 141 -6.14 -18.02 16.66
CA VAL A 141 -4.95 -18.85 16.46
C VAL A 141 -3.81 -17.93 16.06
N ARG A 142 -2.73 -17.94 16.84
CA ARG A 142 -1.51 -17.16 16.52
C ARG A 142 -0.56 -18.02 15.70
N VAL A 143 -0.14 -17.50 14.55
CA VAL A 143 0.72 -18.20 13.60
C VAL A 143 2.12 -17.59 13.62
N SER A 144 3.14 -18.44 13.72
CA SER A 144 4.55 -18.07 13.78
C SER A 144 5.39 -18.94 12.87
N ARG A 145 6.62 -18.52 12.57
CA ARG A 145 7.62 -19.34 11.86
C ARG A 145 8.13 -20.52 12.69
N HIS A 146 8.00 -20.41 14.00
CA HIS A 146 8.45 -21.42 14.96
C HIS A 146 7.28 -21.83 15.86
N SER A 147 7.20 -23.12 16.18
CA SER A 147 6.28 -23.64 17.18
C SER A 147 6.62 -23.08 18.56
N GLY A 148 5.61 -22.97 19.43
CA GLY A 148 5.77 -22.50 20.80
C GLY A 148 4.44 -22.56 21.55
N GLU A 149 4.45 -22.25 22.83
CA GLU A 149 3.24 -22.30 23.65
C GLU A 149 2.15 -21.36 23.09
N GLY A 150 1.02 -21.95 22.71
CA GLY A 150 -0.11 -21.23 22.09
C GLY A 150 0.20 -20.64 20.72
N LEU A 151 1.25 -21.12 20.04
CA LEU A 151 1.62 -20.77 18.68
C LEU A 151 1.50 -21.98 17.75
N CYS A 152 1.09 -21.73 16.52
CA CYS A 152 1.06 -22.75 15.47
C CYS A 152 1.97 -22.28 14.31
N THR A 153 2.56 -23.23 13.60
CA THR A 153 3.34 -22.91 12.40
C THR A 153 2.42 -22.62 11.21
N TYR A 154 2.97 -22.06 10.11
CA TYR A 154 2.20 -21.83 8.89
C TYR A 154 1.66 -23.14 8.29
N GLU A 155 2.44 -24.22 8.34
CA GLU A 155 2.04 -25.54 7.85
C GLU A 155 0.91 -26.11 8.72
N GLU A 156 1.04 -25.99 10.05
CA GLU A 156 -0.01 -26.40 10.99
C GLU A 156 -1.28 -25.57 10.81
N ALA A 157 -1.16 -24.25 10.55
CA ALA A 157 -2.31 -23.39 10.27
C ALA A 157 -3.09 -23.88 9.06
N ALA A 158 -2.42 -24.19 7.95
CA ALA A 158 -3.07 -24.71 6.74
C ALA A 158 -3.71 -26.10 6.98
N ARG A 159 -3.03 -26.97 7.74
CA ARG A 159 -3.50 -28.35 7.98
C ARG A 159 -4.61 -28.45 9.03
N LEU A 160 -4.46 -27.73 10.17
CA LEU A 160 -5.32 -27.90 11.35
C LEU A 160 -6.36 -26.79 11.49
N HIS A 161 -6.21 -25.72 10.73
CA HIS A 161 -7.02 -24.51 10.83
C HIS A 161 -7.49 -23.99 9.46
N SER A 162 -7.59 -24.89 8.45
CA SER A 162 -8.13 -24.56 7.13
C SER A 162 -9.59 -24.06 7.16
N ASP A 163 -10.30 -24.30 8.27
CA ASP A 163 -11.63 -23.77 8.57
C ASP A 163 -11.62 -22.33 9.14
N ALA A 164 -10.47 -21.65 9.12
CA ALA A 164 -10.38 -20.26 9.54
C ALA A 164 -11.16 -19.35 8.58
N GLN A 165 -11.90 -18.42 9.17
CA GLN A 165 -12.77 -17.50 8.44
C GLN A 165 -12.14 -16.13 8.21
N VAL A 166 -11.18 -15.73 9.05
CA VAL A 166 -10.48 -14.46 8.90
C VAL A 166 -8.98 -14.65 9.06
N ILE A 167 -8.22 -13.99 8.20
CA ILE A 167 -6.76 -13.90 8.30
C ILE A 167 -6.37 -12.44 8.55
N VAL A 168 -5.55 -12.23 9.58
CA VAL A 168 -4.98 -10.92 9.93
C VAL A 168 -3.46 -11.02 9.85
N ASN A 169 -2.85 -10.41 8.83
CA ASN A 169 -1.39 -10.36 8.73
C ASN A 169 -0.84 -9.20 9.56
N THR A 170 0.04 -9.52 10.51
CA THR A 170 0.79 -8.55 11.31
C THR A 170 2.31 -8.69 11.13
N THR A 171 2.73 -9.48 10.16
CA THR A 171 4.14 -9.68 9.80
C THR A 171 4.60 -8.66 8.78
N PRO A 172 5.91 -8.45 8.60
CA PRO A 172 6.45 -7.62 7.53
C PRO A 172 6.52 -8.36 6.16
N VAL A 173 5.98 -9.56 6.03
CA VAL A 173 6.00 -10.31 4.77
C VAL A 173 5.14 -9.59 3.73
N GLY A 174 5.71 -9.32 2.58
CA GLY A 174 5.05 -8.54 1.52
C GLY A 174 5.21 -7.02 1.65
N MET A 175 5.92 -6.54 2.69
CA MET A 175 6.25 -5.12 2.88
C MET A 175 7.47 -4.72 2.03
N PHE A 176 7.49 -3.48 1.57
CA PHE A 176 8.65 -2.88 0.90
C PHE A 176 9.93 -3.04 1.76
N PRO A 177 11.09 -3.37 1.18
CA PRO A 177 11.36 -3.57 -0.25
C PRO A 177 10.97 -4.95 -0.81
N ASN A 178 10.64 -5.95 0.03
CA ASN A 178 10.37 -7.34 -0.35
C ASN A 178 8.89 -7.58 -0.64
N VAL A 179 8.34 -6.82 -1.60
CA VAL A 179 6.90 -6.75 -1.92
C VAL A 179 6.30 -8.01 -2.55
N ASP A 180 7.14 -8.96 -2.97
CA ASP A 180 6.68 -10.20 -3.62
C ASP A 180 6.34 -11.31 -2.61
N GLY A 181 6.68 -11.11 -1.33
CA GLY A 181 6.37 -12.07 -0.28
C GLY A 181 4.87 -12.22 -0.03
N CYS A 182 4.44 -13.46 0.24
CA CYS A 182 3.10 -13.77 0.73
C CYS A 182 3.25 -14.70 1.93
N PRO A 183 2.62 -14.40 3.08
CA PRO A 183 2.81 -15.21 4.28
C PRO A 183 2.15 -16.59 4.19
N LEU A 184 1.06 -16.71 3.43
CA LEU A 184 0.33 -17.95 3.15
C LEU A 184 -0.53 -17.79 1.89
N GLU A 185 -0.95 -18.91 1.30
CA GLU A 185 -1.84 -18.93 0.14
C GLU A 185 -3.29 -19.02 0.63
N VAL A 186 -4.13 -18.03 0.28
CA VAL A 186 -5.52 -17.92 0.78
C VAL A 186 -6.42 -19.06 0.29
N GLU A 187 -6.06 -19.68 -0.83
CA GLU A 187 -6.76 -20.82 -1.43
C GLU A 187 -6.75 -22.08 -0.53
N GLN A 188 -5.85 -22.13 0.44
CA GLN A 188 -5.78 -23.21 1.44
C GLN A 188 -6.86 -23.09 2.53
N PHE A 189 -7.64 -21.99 2.52
CA PHE A 189 -8.65 -21.71 3.54
C PHE A 189 -10.05 -21.56 2.91
N PRO A 190 -10.72 -22.68 2.59
CA PRO A 190 -11.99 -22.66 1.86
C PRO A 190 -13.16 -22.00 2.62
N ALA A 191 -13.03 -21.84 3.94
CA ALA A 191 -14.00 -21.13 4.77
C ALA A 191 -13.68 -19.62 4.94
N LEU A 192 -12.67 -19.11 4.26
CA LEU A 192 -12.21 -17.72 4.42
C LEU A 192 -13.30 -16.73 3.97
N GLU A 193 -13.60 -15.77 4.84
CA GLU A 193 -14.59 -14.71 4.64
C GLU A 193 -13.95 -13.32 4.52
N GLY A 194 -12.68 -13.16 4.95
CA GLY A 194 -12.02 -11.86 4.86
C GLY A 194 -10.56 -11.86 5.28
N VAL A 195 -9.83 -10.85 4.79
CA VAL A 195 -8.39 -10.66 5.05
C VAL A 195 -8.11 -9.22 5.45
N VAL A 196 -7.32 -9.04 6.50
CA VAL A 196 -6.78 -7.74 6.91
C VAL A 196 -5.26 -7.83 6.97
N ASP A 197 -4.59 -6.88 6.35
CA ASP A 197 -3.13 -6.79 6.37
C ASP A 197 -2.68 -5.45 6.97
N VAL A 198 -1.80 -5.46 7.96
CA VAL A 198 -1.29 -4.20 8.54
C VAL A 198 -0.19 -3.56 7.70
N VAL A 199 0.30 -4.23 6.67
CA VAL A 199 1.25 -3.65 5.72
C VAL A 199 0.54 -2.58 4.88
N TYR A 200 1.11 -1.38 4.85
CA TYR A 200 0.59 -0.23 4.09
C TYR A 200 1.47 0.17 2.90
N ASN A 201 2.66 -0.35 2.81
CA ASN A 201 3.58 -0.17 1.69
C ASN A 201 4.13 -1.52 1.23
N PRO A 202 3.66 -2.07 0.11
CA PRO A 202 2.75 -1.48 -0.89
C PRO A 202 1.32 -1.28 -0.38
N LEU A 203 0.52 -0.49 -1.12
CA LEU A 203 -0.88 -0.22 -0.80
C LEU A 203 -1.76 -1.49 -0.82
N SER A 204 -1.37 -2.47 -1.64
CA SER A 204 -2.06 -3.76 -1.77
C SER A 204 -1.02 -4.88 -1.86
N THR A 205 -0.84 -5.64 -0.77
CA THR A 205 0.07 -6.79 -0.74
C THR A 205 -0.44 -7.94 -1.60
N ARG A 206 0.42 -8.92 -1.89
CA ARG A 206 0.01 -10.15 -2.59
C ARG A 206 -1.13 -10.86 -1.85
N LEU A 207 -1.07 -10.90 -0.52
CA LEU A 207 -2.12 -11.49 0.32
C LEU A 207 -3.48 -10.82 0.08
N VAL A 208 -3.51 -9.48 0.13
CA VAL A 208 -4.74 -8.70 -0.12
C VAL A 208 -5.26 -8.89 -1.54
N GLN A 209 -4.36 -8.89 -2.54
CA GLN A 209 -4.73 -9.10 -3.94
C GLN A 209 -5.31 -10.50 -4.18
N SER A 210 -4.71 -11.55 -3.57
CA SER A 210 -5.20 -12.93 -3.68
C SER A 210 -6.61 -13.07 -3.09
N ALA A 211 -6.86 -12.48 -1.92
CA ALA A 211 -8.19 -12.49 -1.31
C ALA A 211 -9.23 -11.75 -2.19
N ARG A 212 -8.89 -10.57 -2.69
CA ARG A 212 -9.77 -9.79 -3.58
C ARG A 212 -10.07 -10.54 -4.89
N LYS A 213 -9.11 -11.29 -5.43
CA LYS A 213 -9.32 -12.15 -6.62
C LYS A 213 -10.35 -13.25 -6.37
N LEU A 214 -10.48 -13.73 -5.14
CA LEU A 214 -11.53 -14.68 -4.71
C LEU A 214 -12.86 -13.99 -4.39
N GLY A 215 -12.96 -12.67 -4.57
CA GLY A 215 -14.16 -11.89 -4.24
C GLY A 215 -14.34 -11.62 -2.74
N LEU A 216 -13.31 -11.85 -1.92
CA LEU A 216 -13.38 -11.67 -0.48
C LEU A 216 -13.09 -10.21 -0.07
N PRO A 217 -13.75 -9.68 0.96
CA PRO A 217 -13.36 -8.44 1.62
C PRO A 217 -11.90 -8.51 2.06
N ALA A 218 -11.08 -7.56 1.60
CA ALA A 218 -9.68 -7.53 1.98
C ALA A 218 -9.12 -6.11 1.92
N GLU A 219 -8.34 -5.68 2.93
CA GLU A 219 -7.81 -4.33 3.00
C GLU A 219 -6.38 -4.31 3.58
N GLY A 220 -5.56 -3.37 3.07
CA GLY A 220 -4.20 -3.09 3.53
C GLY A 220 -4.14 -2.07 4.66
N GLY A 221 -2.96 -1.93 5.28
CA GLY A 221 -2.76 -1.18 6.52
C GLY A 221 -2.87 0.33 6.44
N LEU A 222 -3.05 0.94 5.27
CA LEU A 222 -3.06 2.39 5.13
C LEU A 222 -4.18 3.05 5.94
N TYR A 223 -5.37 2.44 5.98
CA TYR A 223 -6.48 2.97 6.78
C TYR A 223 -6.14 2.95 8.28
N MET A 224 -5.56 1.85 8.78
CA MET A 224 -5.08 1.76 10.16
C MET A 224 -4.04 2.83 10.48
N LEU A 225 -3.10 3.06 9.56
CA LEU A 225 -2.03 4.04 9.72
C LEU A 225 -2.61 5.47 9.83
N CYS A 226 -3.61 5.81 9.03
CA CYS A 226 -4.30 7.10 9.12
C CYS A 226 -5.12 7.21 10.42
N ALA A 227 -5.87 6.19 10.76
CA ALA A 227 -6.74 6.20 11.92
C ALA A 227 -5.95 6.31 13.23
N GLN A 228 -4.87 5.51 13.42
CA GLN A 228 -4.04 5.59 14.62
C GLN A 228 -3.40 6.97 14.78
N ALA A 229 -3.03 7.64 13.67
CA ALA A 229 -2.46 8.98 13.72
C ALA A 229 -3.50 10.05 14.14
N VAL A 230 -4.73 9.92 13.68
CA VAL A 230 -5.85 10.78 14.14
C VAL A 230 -6.08 10.59 15.64
N TYR A 231 -6.14 9.36 16.12
CA TYR A 231 -6.30 9.08 17.56
C TYR A 231 -5.08 9.55 18.38
N ALA A 232 -3.85 9.41 17.85
CA ALA A 232 -2.64 9.93 18.50
C ALA A 232 -2.66 11.45 18.63
N ALA A 233 -3.05 12.15 17.55
CA ALA A 233 -3.21 13.61 17.60
C ALA A 233 -4.29 14.03 18.60
N GLY A 234 -5.37 13.27 18.75
CA GLY A 234 -6.37 13.47 19.80
C GLY A 234 -5.74 13.42 21.20
N ARG A 235 -4.83 12.46 21.43
CA ARG A 235 -4.07 12.37 22.71
C ARG A 235 -3.09 13.53 22.88
N PHE A 236 -2.38 13.92 21.81
CA PHE A 236 -1.42 15.03 21.86
C PHE A 236 -2.07 16.35 22.28
N PHE A 237 -3.27 16.62 21.79
CA PHE A 237 -3.98 17.88 22.01
C PHE A 237 -5.08 17.83 23.06
N ASP A 238 -5.22 16.69 23.74
CA ASP A 238 -6.24 16.43 24.76
C ASP A 238 -7.65 16.78 24.29
N ARG A 239 -7.98 16.31 23.08
CA ARG A 239 -9.28 16.54 22.45
C ARG A 239 -9.74 15.34 21.64
N GLU A 240 -11.03 15.13 21.57
CA GLU A 240 -11.59 14.18 20.62
C GLU A 240 -11.46 14.74 19.20
N ILE A 241 -11.03 13.90 18.28
CA ILE A 241 -11.02 14.19 16.85
C ILE A 241 -12.08 13.30 16.22
N ASP A 242 -12.99 13.92 15.48
CA ASP A 242 -14.09 13.23 14.81
C ASP A 242 -13.58 12.15 13.84
N ASP A 243 -14.06 10.94 14.01
CA ASP A 243 -13.73 9.78 13.17
C ASP A 243 -14.03 10.00 11.68
N SER A 244 -14.98 10.89 11.36
CA SER A 244 -15.31 11.27 9.98
C SER A 244 -14.10 11.85 9.23
N ARG A 245 -13.12 12.43 9.94
CA ARG A 245 -11.88 12.95 9.37
C ARG A 245 -10.95 11.85 8.87
N ILE A 246 -11.01 10.64 9.45
CA ILE A 246 -10.14 9.52 9.06
C ILE A 246 -10.31 9.20 7.58
N GLU A 247 -11.57 9.09 7.12
CA GLU A 247 -11.88 8.78 5.73
C GLU A 247 -11.32 9.84 4.76
N GLY A 248 -11.48 11.12 5.09
CA GLY A 248 -10.95 12.22 4.28
C GLY A 248 -9.41 12.20 4.18
N ILE A 249 -8.73 11.95 5.31
CA ILE A 249 -7.27 11.84 5.37
C ILE A 249 -6.80 10.61 4.58
N TYR A 250 -7.42 9.44 4.82
CA TYR A 250 -7.12 8.21 4.11
C TYR A 250 -7.22 8.38 2.59
N ARG A 251 -8.35 8.92 2.09
CA ARG A 251 -8.53 9.17 0.65
C ARG A 251 -7.49 10.12 0.09
N SER A 252 -7.12 11.16 0.85
CA SER A 252 -6.09 12.11 0.42
C SER A 252 -4.72 11.43 0.31
N VAL A 253 -4.32 10.65 1.33
CA VAL A 253 -3.04 9.92 1.31
C VAL A 253 -3.03 8.83 0.25
N LEU A 254 -4.11 8.04 0.14
CA LEU A 254 -4.25 7.02 -0.89
C LEU A 254 -4.07 7.62 -2.29
N ARG A 255 -4.76 8.73 -2.55
CA ARG A 255 -4.65 9.47 -3.81
C ARG A 255 -3.21 9.89 -4.08
N GLU A 256 -2.47 10.43 -3.11
CA GLU A 256 -1.09 10.87 -3.27
C GLU A 256 -0.12 9.72 -3.53
N LYS A 257 -0.34 8.57 -2.89
CA LYS A 257 0.54 7.40 -2.99
C LYS A 257 0.19 6.46 -4.13
N GLN A 258 -1.04 6.47 -4.62
CA GLN A 258 -1.48 5.57 -5.68
C GLN A 258 -0.92 5.99 -7.04
N ASN A 259 -0.32 5.05 -7.75
CA ASN A 259 0.18 5.25 -9.10
C ASN A 259 -0.97 5.30 -10.12
N VAL A 260 -0.80 6.13 -11.15
CA VAL A 260 -1.64 6.12 -12.34
C VAL A 260 -0.93 5.30 -13.41
N VAL A 261 -1.47 4.12 -13.73
CA VAL A 261 -0.85 3.21 -14.69
C VAL A 261 -1.65 3.21 -15.99
N LEU A 262 -1.01 3.57 -17.11
CA LEU A 262 -1.62 3.60 -18.42
C LEU A 262 -1.21 2.38 -19.24
N ILE A 263 -2.20 1.58 -19.64
CA ILE A 263 -2.05 0.46 -20.57
C ILE A 263 -2.80 0.72 -21.87
N GLY A 264 -2.57 -0.07 -22.91
CA GLY A 264 -3.29 -0.01 -24.18
C GLY A 264 -2.40 -0.31 -25.39
N MET A 265 -3.01 -0.26 -26.57
CA MET A 265 -2.35 -0.56 -27.82
C MET A 265 -1.14 0.33 -28.10
N PRO A 266 -0.15 -0.12 -28.88
CA PRO A 266 0.84 0.76 -29.48
C PRO A 266 0.17 1.95 -30.17
N SER A 267 0.78 3.13 -30.09
CA SER A 267 0.28 4.38 -30.70
C SER A 267 -1.04 4.95 -30.13
N CYS A 268 -1.64 4.37 -29.07
CA CYS A 268 -2.87 4.91 -28.46
C CYS A 268 -2.65 6.18 -27.63
N GLY A 269 -1.40 6.66 -27.47
CA GLY A 269 -1.11 7.94 -26.81
C GLY A 269 -0.63 7.85 -25.35
N LYS A 270 -0.38 6.66 -24.79
CA LYS A 270 0.04 6.46 -23.37
C LYS A 270 1.16 7.39 -22.91
N THR A 271 2.24 7.46 -23.68
CA THR A 271 3.41 8.30 -23.37
C THR A 271 3.04 9.79 -23.32
N THR A 272 2.26 10.26 -24.29
CA THR A 272 1.85 11.67 -24.38
C THR A 272 0.87 12.02 -23.28
N VAL A 273 -0.23 11.29 -23.16
CA VAL A 273 -1.24 11.49 -22.12
C VAL A 273 -0.62 11.36 -20.73
N GLY A 274 0.18 10.29 -20.51
CA GLY A 274 0.85 10.04 -19.22
C GLY A 274 1.77 11.18 -18.80
N ARG A 275 2.51 11.78 -19.72
CA ARG A 275 3.40 12.93 -19.47
C ARG A 275 2.61 14.18 -19.06
N TRP A 276 1.47 14.44 -19.71
CA TRP A 276 0.60 15.55 -19.36
C TRP A 276 -0.11 15.32 -18.00
N VAL A 277 -0.61 14.10 -17.75
CA VAL A 277 -1.17 13.72 -16.44
C VAL A 277 -0.13 13.91 -15.35
N ALA A 278 1.10 13.41 -15.52
CA ALA A 278 2.19 13.56 -14.56
C ALA A 278 2.49 15.04 -14.27
N ARG A 279 2.56 15.89 -15.32
CA ARG A 279 2.77 17.34 -15.19
C ARG A 279 1.64 18.02 -14.40
N ARG A 280 0.37 17.68 -14.70
CA ARG A 280 -0.81 18.24 -14.02
C ARG A 280 -0.85 17.84 -12.55
N LEU A 281 -0.44 16.61 -12.22
CA LEU A 281 -0.39 16.08 -10.86
C LEU A 281 0.91 16.46 -10.12
N LYS A 282 1.90 17.06 -10.79
CA LYS A 282 3.25 17.31 -10.26
C LYS A 282 3.92 16.03 -9.76
N ARG A 283 3.80 14.95 -10.55
CA ARG A 283 4.33 13.62 -10.21
C ARG A 283 5.43 13.19 -11.17
N PRO A 284 6.35 12.32 -10.73
CA PRO A 284 7.31 11.69 -11.63
C PRO A 284 6.59 10.89 -12.73
N PHE A 285 7.15 10.90 -13.93
CA PHE A 285 6.67 10.11 -15.06
C PHE A 285 7.67 8.99 -15.38
N ARG A 286 7.14 7.77 -15.56
CA ARG A 286 7.88 6.58 -15.95
C ARG A 286 7.30 6.01 -17.23
N ASP A 287 8.13 5.90 -18.27
CA ASP A 287 7.80 5.25 -19.53
C ASP A 287 8.65 3.98 -19.60
N THR A 288 8.01 2.80 -19.51
CA THR A 288 8.74 1.55 -19.41
C THR A 288 9.56 1.24 -20.66
N ASP A 289 9.08 1.57 -21.86
CA ASP A 289 9.82 1.38 -23.11
C ASP A 289 11.12 2.22 -23.09
N LYS A 290 11.04 3.48 -22.62
CA LYS A 290 12.22 4.35 -22.49
C LYS A 290 13.19 3.88 -21.41
N LEU A 291 12.68 3.35 -20.32
CA LEU A 291 13.53 2.78 -19.24
C LEU A 291 14.27 1.54 -19.73
N ILE A 292 13.64 0.69 -20.55
CA ILE A 292 14.29 -0.46 -21.20
C ILE A 292 15.43 0.02 -22.10
N VAL A 293 15.16 0.97 -23.01
CA VAL A 293 16.16 1.54 -23.93
C VAL A 293 17.34 2.14 -23.15
N ARG A 294 17.04 2.90 -22.09
CA ARG A 294 18.10 3.50 -21.24
C ARG A 294 18.96 2.45 -20.53
N ARG A 295 18.34 1.38 -20.04
CA ARG A 295 19.06 0.28 -19.34
C ARG A 295 19.92 -0.52 -20.31
N ALA A 296 19.38 -0.83 -21.50
CA ALA A 296 20.07 -1.65 -22.47
C ALA A 296 21.15 -0.87 -23.26
N GLY A 297 21.05 0.47 -23.31
CA GLY A 297 21.86 1.30 -24.20
C GLY A 297 21.61 1.06 -25.69
N LYS A 298 20.50 0.38 -26.04
CA LYS A 298 20.13 -0.06 -27.39
C LYS A 298 18.67 0.20 -27.63
N SER A 299 18.28 0.37 -28.89
CA SER A 299 16.86 0.50 -29.29
C SER A 299 16.09 -0.81 -29.10
N ILE A 300 14.75 -0.74 -29.02
CA ILE A 300 13.91 -1.93 -28.90
C ILE A 300 14.12 -2.90 -30.08
N PRO A 301 14.18 -2.48 -31.34
CA PRO A 301 14.52 -3.37 -32.45
C PRO A 301 15.86 -4.09 -32.31
N GLU A 302 16.89 -3.39 -31.83
CA GLU A 302 18.22 -4.00 -31.60
C GLU A 302 18.18 -5.04 -30.48
N ILE A 303 17.42 -4.77 -29.39
CA ILE A 303 17.22 -5.75 -28.30
C ILE A 303 16.50 -6.99 -28.82
N PHE A 304 15.48 -6.84 -29.66
CA PHE A 304 14.77 -7.95 -30.29
C PHE A 304 15.68 -8.76 -31.22
N ALA A 305 16.52 -8.11 -31.99
CA ALA A 305 17.48 -8.78 -32.88
C ALA A 305 18.52 -9.59 -32.11
N GLU A 306 18.96 -9.09 -30.95
CA GLU A 306 20.02 -9.71 -30.14
C GLU A 306 19.49 -10.79 -29.19
N LYS A 307 18.36 -10.51 -28.48
CA LYS A 307 17.86 -11.34 -27.38
C LYS A 307 16.53 -12.05 -27.69
N GLY A 308 15.96 -11.77 -28.85
CA GLY A 308 14.64 -12.26 -29.22
C GLY A 308 13.50 -11.67 -28.37
N GLU A 309 12.28 -12.13 -28.64
CA GLU A 309 11.12 -11.67 -27.87
C GLU A 309 11.20 -12.05 -26.39
N THR A 310 11.65 -13.27 -26.09
CA THR A 310 11.78 -13.76 -24.71
C THR A 310 12.68 -12.90 -23.87
N GLY A 311 13.89 -12.54 -24.37
CA GLY A 311 14.81 -11.67 -23.67
C GLY A 311 14.29 -10.26 -23.46
N PHE A 312 13.55 -9.71 -24.47
CA PHE A 312 12.88 -8.43 -24.33
C PHE A 312 11.79 -8.48 -23.24
N ARG A 313 10.95 -9.53 -23.20
CA ARG A 313 9.88 -9.69 -22.21
C ARG A 313 10.41 -9.81 -20.78
N GLN A 314 11.55 -10.47 -20.60
CA GLN A 314 12.20 -10.53 -19.30
C GLN A 314 12.63 -9.13 -18.83
N MET A 315 13.31 -8.35 -19.69
CA MET A 315 13.71 -6.97 -19.39
C MET A 315 12.50 -6.08 -19.12
N GLU A 316 11.42 -6.22 -19.90
CA GLU A 316 10.16 -5.49 -19.70
C GLU A 316 9.58 -5.78 -18.31
N ALA A 317 9.52 -7.06 -17.88
CA ALA A 317 9.01 -7.46 -16.58
C ALA A 317 9.86 -6.92 -15.41
N GLU A 318 11.17 -6.88 -15.55
CA GLU A 318 12.09 -6.30 -14.55
C GLU A 318 11.86 -4.79 -14.40
N ILE A 319 11.79 -4.06 -15.51
CA ILE A 319 11.53 -2.61 -15.51
C ILE A 319 10.16 -2.28 -14.94
N VAL A 320 9.14 -3.05 -15.31
CA VAL A 320 7.79 -2.89 -14.75
C VAL A 320 7.80 -3.12 -13.23
N ALA A 321 8.52 -4.14 -12.77
CA ALA A 321 8.64 -4.44 -11.34
C ALA A 321 9.29 -3.29 -10.56
N GLU A 322 10.32 -2.66 -11.11
CA GLU A 322 10.98 -1.51 -10.49
C GLU A 322 10.08 -0.28 -10.46
N ALA A 323 9.46 0.08 -11.60
CA ALA A 323 8.54 1.21 -11.68
C ALA A 323 7.32 1.03 -10.75
N ALA A 324 6.81 -0.20 -10.61
CA ALA A 324 5.68 -0.52 -9.75
C ALA A 324 5.97 -0.39 -8.24
N ARG A 325 7.24 -0.50 -7.82
CA ARG A 325 7.64 -0.30 -6.42
C ARG A 325 7.58 1.15 -5.97
N GLU A 326 7.66 2.09 -6.92
CA GLU A 326 7.49 3.51 -6.62
C GLU A 326 6.03 3.79 -6.25
N SER A 327 5.80 4.85 -5.48
CA SER A 327 4.46 5.32 -5.14
C SER A 327 4.27 6.77 -5.59
N GLY A 328 3.03 7.12 -5.98
CA GLY A 328 2.69 8.48 -6.43
C GLY A 328 3.27 8.85 -7.80
N VAL A 329 3.54 7.87 -8.66
CA VAL A 329 4.07 8.10 -10.01
C VAL A 329 3.02 7.86 -11.10
N VAL A 330 3.26 8.38 -12.30
CA VAL A 330 2.49 8.04 -13.51
C VAL A 330 3.33 7.11 -14.37
N ILE A 331 2.80 5.93 -14.67
CA ILE A 331 3.50 4.88 -15.43
C ILE A 331 2.79 4.69 -16.78
N ALA A 332 3.52 4.88 -17.89
CA ALA A 332 3.09 4.45 -19.21
C ALA A 332 3.81 3.13 -19.55
N THR A 333 3.05 2.05 -19.75
CA THR A 333 3.64 0.74 -20.04
C THR A 333 3.85 0.50 -21.53
N GLY A 334 4.79 -0.40 -21.86
CA GLY A 334 4.82 -1.04 -23.15
C GLY A 334 3.51 -1.79 -23.45
N GLY A 335 3.15 -1.91 -24.73
CA GLY A 335 1.88 -2.56 -25.12
C GLY A 335 1.82 -4.06 -24.76
N GLY A 336 2.93 -4.68 -24.39
CA GLY A 336 2.99 -6.10 -24.00
C GLY A 336 2.93 -6.32 -22.48
N SER A 337 3.18 -5.31 -21.67
CA SER A 337 3.30 -5.45 -20.22
C SER A 337 2.04 -6.01 -19.54
N ALA A 338 0.85 -5.67 -20.08
CA ALA A 338 -0.44 -6.18 -19.58
C ALA A 338 -0.72 -7.66 -19.93
N LEU A 339 0.10 -8.27 -20.80
CA LEU A 339 0.00 -9.68 -21.14
C LEU A 339 0.67 -10.61 -20.10
N ASN A 340 1.53 -10.05 -19.27
CA ASN A 340 2.21 -10.77 -18.22
C ASN A 340 1.45 -10.61 -16.90
N PRO A 341 0.84 -11.68 -16.36
CA PRO A 341 0.04 -11.61 -15.12
C PRO A 341 0.85 -11.10 -13.93
N GLU A 342 2.13 -11.43 -13.86
CA GLU A 342 3.00 -10.96 -12.78
C GLU A 342 3.29 -9.46 -12.87
N SER A 343 3.50 -8.93 -14.08
CA SER A 343 3.60 -7.48 -14.30
C SER A 343 2.32 -6.76 -13.89
N VAL A 344 1.15 -7.29 -14.24
CA VAL A 344 -0.16 -6.75 -13.84
C VAL A 344 -0.30 -6.76 -12.31
N ARG A 345 0.03 -7.89 -11.67
CA ARG A 345 0.00 -8.02 -10.21
C ARG A 345 0.85 -6.94 -9.54
N ARG A 346 2.09 -6.75 -10.01
CA ARG A 346 3.01 -5.75 -9.46
C ARG A 346 2.52 -4.32 -9.69
N LEU A 347 2.01 -4.00 -10.87
CA LEU A 347 1.42 -2.68 -11.14
C LEU A 347 0.24 -2.37 -10.21
N LYS A 348 -0.57 -3.38 -9.85
CA LYS A 348 -1.71 -3.26 -8.94
C LYS A 348 -1.30 -3.19 -7.45
N GLN A 349 -0.04 -3.41 -7.09
CA GLN A 349 0.40 -3.26 -5.69
C GLN A 349 0.29 -1.81 -5.19
N ASN A 350 0.68 -0.86 -6.02
CA ASN A 350 0.63 0.57 -5.69
C ASN A 350 -0.22 1.39 -6.68
N GLY A 351 -0.78 0.78 -7.74
CA GLY A 351 -1.40 1.52 -8.83
C GLY A 351 -2.81 1.07 -9.17
N ARG A 352 -3.54 1.97 -9.84
CA ARG A 352 -4.73 1.66 -10.63
C ARG A 352 -4.40 1.67 -12.10
N ILE A 353 -4.90 0.69 -12.81
CA ILE A 353 -4.63 0.47 -14.23
C ILE A 353 -5.76 1.08 -15.05
N TYR A 354 -5.42 2.06 -15.90
CA TYR A 354 -6.31 2.73 -16.83
C TYR A 354 -6.00 2.28 -18.26
N PHE A 355 -6.97 1.69 -18.92
CA PHE A 355 -6.84 1.30 -20.31
C PHE A 355 -7.19 2.48 -21.22
N LEU A 356 -6.20 3.07 -21.88
CA LEU A 356 -6.43 4.05 -22.95
C LEU A 356 -6.91 3.32 -24.21
N ASP A 357 -8.22 3.27 -24.35
CA ASP A 357 -8.89 2.57 -25.45
C ASP A 357 -9.09 3.53 -26.62
N ARG A 358 -8.22 3.39 -27.62
CA ARG A 358 -8.29 4.12 -28.88
C ARG A 358 -8.81 3.19 -29.97
N PRO A 359 -9.82 3.61 -30.77
CA PRO A 359 -10.32 2.82 -31.88
C PRO A 359 -9.23 2.37 -32.85
N LEU A 360 -9.35 1.18 -33.39
CA LEU A 360 -8.34 0.59 -34.28
C LEU A 360 -8.03 1.50 -35.48
N GLU A 361 -9.06 2.16 -36.02
CA GLU A 361 -8.98 3.05 -37.18
C GLU A 361 -8.13 4.31 -36.92
N GLN A 362 -7.97 4.65 -35.66
CA GLN A 362 -7.16 5.80 -35.22
C GLN A 362 -5.74 5.40 -34.78
N LEU A 363 -5.41 4.11 -34.80
CA LEU A 363 -4.08 3.60 -34.46
C LEU A 363 -3.19 3.61 -35.70
N CYS A 364 -1.99 4.18 -35.58
CA CYS A 364 -1.02 4.21 -36.66
C CYS A 364 0.06 3.15 -36.44
N PRO A 365 0.36 2.32 -37.46
CA PRO A 365 1.56 1.49 -37.45
C PRO A 365 2.81 2.36 -37.29
N THR A 366 3.78 1.90 -36.50
CA THR A 366 5.05 2.61 -36.31
C THR A 366 6.22 1.69 -36.63
N GLY A 367 7.14 2.17 -37.47
CA GLY A 367 8.30 1.39 -37.94
C GLY A 367 9.33 1.04 -36.85
N ASP A 368 9.31 1.74 -35.72
CA ASP A 368 10.18 1.50 -34.57
C ASP A 368 9.72 0.35 -33.66
N ARG A 369 8.59 -0.32 -34.05
CA ARG A 369 8.03 -1.45 -33.30
C ARG A 369 7.90 -2.70 -34.17
N PRO A 370 8.87 -3.64 -34.06
CA PRO A 370 8.95 -4.82 -34.95
C PRO A 370 7.65 -5.61 -35.06
N LEU A 371 6.87 -5.59 -33.99
CA LEU A 371 5.64 -6.39 -33.89
C LEU A 371 4.35 -5.66 -34.37
N SER A 372 4.38 -4.40 -34.81
CA SER A 372 3.22 -3.60 -35.28
C SER A 372 3.59 -2.76 -36.51
N SER A 373 4.34 -3.37 -37.43
CA SER A 373 4.95 -2.67 -38.56
C SER A 373 3.97 -2.39 -39.73
N ASN A 374 2.82 -3.08 -39.78
CA ASN A 374 1.80 -2.89 -40.82
C ASN A 374 0.37 -2.99 -40.24
N ALA A 375 -0.65 -2.65 -41.04
CA ALA A 375 -2.04 -2.60 -40.64
C ALA A 375 -2.61 -3.97 -40.22
N ASP A 376 -2.27 -5.04 -40.92
CA ASP A 376 -2.75 -6.37 -40.64
C ASP A 376 -2.17 -6.92 -39.31
N ALA A 377 -0.87 -6.72 -39.10
CA ALA A 377 -0.23 -7.09 -37.84
C ALA A 377 -0.81 -6.29 -36.66
N LEU A 378 -1.15 -5.00 -36.88
CA LEU A 378 -1.78 -4.15 -35.85
C LEU A 378 -3.21 -4.65 -35.54
N ARG A 379 -4.02 -4.98 -36.56
CA ARG A 379 -5.39 -5.53 -36.39
C ARG A 379 -5.37 -6.84 -35.62
N LYS A 380 -4.57 -7.81 -36.08
CA LYS A 380 -4.44 -9.10 -35.38
C LYS A 380 -4.09 -8.92 -33.92
N ARG A 381 -3.15 -8.03 -33.63
CA ARG A 381 -2.71 -7.73 -32.27
C ARG A 381 -3.78 -7.00 -31.47
N TYR A 382 -4.58 -6.14 -32.08
CA TYR A 382 -5.72 -5.51 -31.42
C TYR A 382 -6.73 -6.57 -30.96
N GLU A 383 -7.11 -7.49 -31.85
CA GLU A 383 -8.04 -8.58 -31.56
C GLU A 383 -7.55 -9.49 -30.43
N GLU A 384 -6.24 -9.81 -30.41
CA GLU A 384 -5.62 -10.63 -29.36
C GLU A 384 -5.55 -9.91 -28.00
N ARG A 385 -5.27 -8.61 -27.99
CA ARG A 385 -4.92 -7.88 -26.76
C ARG A 385 -6.08 -7.12 -26.14
N TYR A 386 -7.02 -6.68 -26.92
CA TYR A 386 -8.16 -5.89 -26.44
C TYR A 386 -8.91 -6.58 -25.30
N PRO A 387 -9.27 -7.89 -25.40
CA PRO A 387 -9.91 -8.59 -24.29
C PRO A 387 -9.05 -8.61 -23.01
N LEU A 388 -7.73 -8.75 -23.17
CA LEU A 388 -6.79 -8.81 -22.05
C LEU A 388 -6.66 -7.44 -21.35
N TYR A 389 -6.59 -6.35 -22.11
CA TYR A 389 -6.57 -4.99 -21.51
C TYR A 389 -7.85 -4.72 -20.72
N ASN A 390 -9.02 -5.09 -21.26
CA ASN A 390 -10.30 -4.97 -20.56
C ASN A 390 -10.37 -5.82 -19.28
N ALA A 391 -9.82 -7.02 -19.31
CA ALA A 391 -9.84 -7.92 -18.16
C ALA A 391 -8.95 -7.45 -16.99
N VAL A 392 -7.85 -6.76 -17.29
CA VAL A 392 -6.87 -6.37 -16.27
C VAL A 392 -7.01 -4.92 -15.80
N CYS A 393 -7.64 -4.04 -16.58
CA CYS A 393 -7.80 -2.64 -16.20
C CYS A 393 -8.80 -2.47 -15.05
N ASP A 394 -8.56 -1.46 -14.23
CA ASP A 394 -9.49 -1.03 -13.20
C ASP A 394 -10.53 -0.05 -13.77
N GLN A 395 -10.16 0.62 -14.88
CA GLN A 395 -11.07 1.50 -15.62
C GLN A 395 -10.63 1.67 -17.08
N ARG A 396 -11.61 1.59 -17.99
CA ARG A 396 -11.46 1.91 -19.40
C ARG A 396 -11.64 3.41 -19.62
N ILE A 397 -10.76 4.02 -20.41
CA ILE A 397 -10.77 5.42 -20.81
C ILE A 397 -10.95 5.50 -22.33
N PRO A 398 -12.08 5.97 -22.84
CA PRO A 398 -12.27 6.15 -24.27
C PRO A 398 -11.36 7.28 -24.77
N ALA A 399 -10.31 6.92 -25.51
CA ALA A 399 -9.25 7.86 -25.94
C ALA A 399 -9.45 8.30 -27.40
N GLU A 400 -10.65 8.76 -27.73
CA GLU A 400 -11.07 9.14 -29.08
C GLU A 400 -10.82 10.62 -29.40
N GLY A 401 -10.76 11.44 -28.36
CA GLY A 401 -10.63 12.89 -28.46
C GLY A 401 -9.19 13.41 -28.56
N THR A 402 -9.05 14.71 -28.32
CA THR A 402 -7.77 15.42 -28.24
C THR A 402 -6.92 14.90 -27.06
N ILE A 403 -5.65 15.27 -27.02
CA ILE A 403 -4.76 14.93 -25.90
C ILE A 403 -5.31 15.51 -24.59
N GLU A 404 -5.76 16.76 -24.61
CA GLU A 404 -6.31 17.48 -23.47
C GLU A 404 -7.55 16.77 -22.91
N GLU A 405 -8.48 16.37 -23.76
CA GLU A 405 -9.69 15.63 -23.37
C GLU A 405 -9.33 14.29 -22.74
N ASN A 406 -8.41 13.55 -23.35
CA ASN A 406 -7.95 12.26 -22.82
C ASN A 406 -7.23 12.41 -21.47
N VAL A 407 -6.49 13.51 -21.26
CA VAL A 407 -5.87 13.83 -19.96
C VAL A 407 -6.95 14.10 -18.90
N GLU A 408 -7.97 14.90 -19.21
CA GLU A 408 -9.07 15.17 -18.26
C GLU A 408 -9.86 13.89 -17.93
N LEU A 409 -10.09 13.02 -18.92
CA LEU A 409 -10.74 11.73 -18.66
C LEU A 409 -9.93 10.87 -17.69
N VAL A 410 -8.60 10.78 -17.85
CA VAL A 410 -7.74 10.06 -16.90
C VAL A 410 -7.75 10.71 -15.52
N LEU A 411 -7.65 12.04 -15.43
CA LEU A 411 -7.67 12.76 -14.16
C LEU A 411 -8.99 12.58 -13.42
N ASN A 412 -10.13 12.63 -14.13
CA ASN A 412 -11.45 12.40 -13.57
C ASN A 412 -11.60 10.94 -13.08
N ALA A 413 -11.17 9.98 -13.89
CA ALA A 413 -11.20 8.56 -13.55
C ALA A 413 -10.33 8.22 -12.33
N ALA A 414 -9.23 8.95 -12.15
CA ALA A 414 -8.31 8.81 -11.01
C ALA A 414 -8.72 9.67 -9.80
N ASP A 415 -9.90 10.31 -9.84
CA ASP A 415 -10.44 11.21 -8.79
C ASP A 415 -9.54 12.46 -8.54
N PHE A 416 -8.84 12.92 -9.58
CA PHE A 416 -8.05 14.16 -9.56
C PHE A 416 -8.69 15.30 -10.39
N GLY A 417 -9.79 15.03 -11.06
CA GLY A 417 -10.53 16.03 -11.85
C GLY A 417 -11.06 17.15 -10.97
N LYS A 418 -11.31 18.32 -11.57
CA LYS A 418 -11.99 19.41 -10.88
C LYS A 418 -13.35 18.87 -10.42
N ARG A 419 -13.59 18.86 -9.10
CA ARG A 419 -14.96 18.76 -8.59
C ARG A 419 -15.73 19.94 -9.19
N THR A 420 -16.57 19.69 -10.17
CA THR A 420 -17.64 20.62 -10.45
C THR A 420 -18.42 20.75 -9.15
N ALA A 421 -18.36 21.94 -8.55
CA ALA A 421 -19.18 22.28 -7.40
C ALA A 421 -20.64 21.94 -7.76
N ARG A 422 -21.19 20.95 -7.07
CA ARG A 422 -22.65 20.73 -7.00
C ARG A 422 -23.16 21.35 -5.75
#